data_23605c25fc6d6801149e019ecc7d9dc9
#
_entry.id   23605c25fc6d6801149e019ecc7d9dc9
#
_cell.length_a   1.000
_cell.length_b   1.000
_cell.length_c   1.000
_cell.angle_alpha   90.00
_cell.angle_beta   90.00
_cell.angle_gamma   90.00
#
_symmetry.space_group_name_H-M   'P 1'
#
loop_
_entity.id
_entity.type
_entity.pdbx_description
1 polymer ?
#
loop_
_entity_poly.entity_id
_entity_poly.type
_entity_poly.pdbx_seq_one_letter_code
_entity_poly.pdbx_strand_id
1 'polypeptide(L)'
;MVPADYLIAGGGAAGLSLAYHISQEPRLADKTVLLIEPEAKDQNDRTWSFWTAEPHLFEEIVAHEWDQVAFRSPGFERVIGLGPYRYQMIRGLDFYNFVRRALAANPRFTLLRGTVDELMDTPTGVRAHGSAGTFAARYGFDSRPPAVVPNPGKHRYLLQHFVGWEVATDADVFDPAVVEFMDFRGPQHHEARFIYVLPFGPRRALVEYTLFSGQPLPRAEYEAHLVAYLQDTLGLAPGQYRVAATEAGAIPMSDHPLPARAGQHVINLGTRGGRAKPSTGYAFRRIQAQSARLVAALAATGRPPADPTGDRWQFRLFDTLLLDIMQRRGETTRDIFRQLFARNPVARIFRFLDETTTWADNLRVMRSVAPGPFLRSIGHVLRGRPGRR
;
A
#
# COMPACT_ATOMS: atom_id res chain seq x y z
N MET A 1 19.12 -26.27 -19.49
CA MET A 1 18.20 -25.99 -18.35
C MET A 1 16.81 -25.87 -18.93
N VAL A 2 15.84 -26.65 -18.44
CA VAL A 2 14.44 -26.55 -18.91
C VAL A 2 13.89 -25.20 -18.46
N PRO A 3 13.32 -24.38 -19.37
CA PRO A 3 12.74 -23.10 -18.99
C PRO A 3 11.60 -23.30 -17.99
N ALA A 4 11.51 -22.45 -16.96
CA ALA A 4 10.35 -22.42 -16.07
C ALA A 4 9.12 -21.89 -16.82
N ASP A 5 7.92 -22.24 -16.37
CA ASP A 5 6.70 -21.61 -16.88
C ASP A 5 6.65 -20.13 -16.48
N TYR A 6 7.01 -19.84 -15.22
CA TYR A 6 6.92 -18.50 -14.63
C TYR A 6 8.22 -18.15 -13.89
N LEU A 7 8.72 -16.93 -14.12
CA LEU A 7 9.83 -16.34 -13.38
C LEU A 7 9.33 -15.10 -12.65
N ILE A 8 9.56 -15.03 -11.35
CA ILE A 8 9.19 -13.87 -10.50
C ILE A 8 10.47 -13.22 -10.01
N ALA A 9 10.73 -11.99 -10.41
CA ALA A 9 11.84 -11.18 -9.97
C ALA A 9 11.43 -10.30 -8.81
N GLY A 10 11.93 -10.61 -7.60
CA GLY A 10 11.61 -9.96 -6.34
C GLY A 10 10.60 -10.74 -5.49
N GLY A 11 10.97 -11.03 -4.24
CA GLY A 11 10.18 -11.76 -3.24
C GLY A 11 9.60 -10.84 -2.15
N GLY A 12 9.24 -9.62 -2.51
CA GLY A 12 8.44 -8.74 -1.65
C GLY A 12 6.95 -9.09 -1.67
N ALA A 13 6.10 -8.18 -1.15
CA ALA A 13 4.65 -8.40 -1.08
C ALA A 13 4.03 -8.86 -2.41
N ALA A 14 4.39 -8.23 -3.53
CA ALA A 14 3.78 -8.51 -4.82
C ALA A 14 4.25 -9.85 -5.44
N GLY A 15 5.55 -10.13 -5.40
CA GLY A 15 6.08 -11.37 -5.95
C GLY A 15 5.63 -12.60 -5.16
N LEU A 16 5.70 -12.55 -3.83
CA LEU A 16 5.23 -13.62 -2.95
C LEU A 16 3.71 -13.81 -3.02
N SER A 17 2.93 -12.71 -3.10
CA SER A 17 1.48 -12.83 -3.30
C SER A 17 1.16 -13.56 -4.59
N LEU A 18 1.78 -13.19 -5.72
CA LEU A 18 1.54 -13.86 -6.99
C LEU A 18 1.92 -15.35 -6.91
N ALA A 19 3.10 -15.67 -6.35
CA ALA A 19 3.54 -17.05 -6.18
C ALA A 19 2.54 -17.86 -5.34
N TYR A 20 2.04 -17.29 -4.24
CA TYR A 20 1.05 -17.94 -3.39
C TYR A 20 -0.29 -18.13 -4.10
N HIS A 21 -0.80 -17.12 -4.78
CA HIS A 21 -2.03 -17.24 -5.60
C HIS A 21 -1.89 -18.34 -6.68
N ILE A 22 -0.73 -18.46 -7.33
CA ILE A 22 -0.46 -19.55 -8.31
C ILE A 22 -0.51 -20.90 -7.60
N SER A 23 0.08 -21.04 -6.41
CA SER A 23 0.13 -22.29 -5.66
C SER A 23 -1.25 -22.76 -5.19
N GLN A 24 -2.21 -21.85 -5.03
CA GLN A 24 -3.58 -22.13 -4.62
C GLN A 24 -4.54 -22.41 -5.79
N GLU A 25 -4.11 -22.27 -7.04
CA GLU A 25 -4.95 -22.49 -8.23
C GLU A 25 -4.73 -23.92 -8.81
N PRO A 26 -5.69 -24.83 -8.66
CA PRO A 26 -5.51 -26.23 -9.10
C PRO A 26 -5.21 -26.40 -10.59
N ARG A 27 -5.72 -25.48 -11.45
CA ARG A 27 -5.47 -25.52 -12.91
C ARG A 27 -4.05 -25.12 -13.29
N LEU A 28 -3.26 -24.62 -12.34
CA LEU A 28 -1.84 -24.29 -12.51
C LEU A 28 -0.91 -25.22 -11.71
N ALA A 29 -1.43 -26.33 -11.16
CA ALA A 29 -0.65 -27.24 -10.32
C ALA A 29 0.53 -27.92 -11.04
N ASP A 30 0.50 -27.99 -12.38
CA ASP A 30 1.57 -28.53 -13.21
C ASP A 30 2.66 -27.49 -13.54
N LYS A 31 2.44 -26.21 -13.25
CA LYS A 31 3.33 -25.10 -13.63
C LYS A 31 4.52 -24.97 -12.71
N THR A 32 5.67 -24.72 -13.30
CA THR A 32 6.93 -24.46 -12.57
C THR A 32 7.14 -22.97 -12.37
N VAL A 33 7.49 -22.58 -11.14
CA VAL A 33 7.71 -21.19 -10.75
C VAL A 33 9.11 -21.02 -10.17
N LEU A 34 9.87 -20.10 -10.74
CA LEU A 34 11.16 -19.66 -10.21
C LEU A 34 11.01 -18.26 -9.61
N LEU A 35 11.21 -18.11 -8.31
CA LEU A 35 11.23 -16.82 -7.62
C LEU A 35 12.65 -16.49 -7.18
N ILE A 36 13.13 -15.29 -7.52
CA ILE A 36 14.49 -14.83 -7.22
C ILE A 36 14.39 -13.58 -6.34
N GLU A 37 15.00 -13.61 -5.14
CA GLU A 37 14.97 -12.54 -4.14
C GLU A 37 16.35 -12.39 -3.49
N PRO A 38 16.95 -11.17 -3.47
CA PRO A 38 18.27 -10.95 -2.87
C PRO A 38 18.26 -10.96 -1.32
N GLU A 39 17.15 -10.56 -0.69
CA GLU A 39 17.08 -10.39 0.75
C GLU A 39 16.61 -11.67 1.47
N ALA A 40 17.09 -11.86 2.69
CA ALA A 40 16.66 -12.99 3.53
C ALA A 40 15.19 -12.90 3.94
N LYS A 41 14.63 -11.68 4.03
CA LYS A 41 13.25 -11.42 4.50
C LYS A 41 12.97 -12.09 5.86
N ASP A 42 13.90 -11.93 6.78
CA ASP A 42 13.92 -12.52 8.12
C ASP A 42 13.59 -11.50 9.22
N GLN A 43 13.22 -10.28 8.83
CA GLN A 43 12.83 -9.20 9.72
C GLN A 43 11.44 -8.68 9.41
N ASN A 44 10.80 -8.08 10.43
CA ASN A 44 9.52 -7.39 10.24
C ASN A 44 9.79 -5.98 9.68
N ASP A 45 10.09 -5.90 8.39
CA ASP A 45 10.44 -4.65 7.69
C ASP A 45 9.20 -3.87 7.20
N ARG A 46 8.00 -4.44 7.33
CA ARG A 46 6.73 -3.85 6.86
C ARG A 46 5.57 -4.26 7.75
N THR A 47 4.63 -3.34 7.90
CA THR A 47 3.28 -3.59 8.42
C THR A 47 2.27 -3.22 7.34
N TRP A 48 1.38 -4.14 6.98
CA TRP A 48 0.29 -3.86 6.06
C TRP A 48 -1.02 -3.81 6.80
N SER A 49 -1.64 -2.63 6.81
CA SER A 49 -2.97 -2.43 7.33
C SER A 49 -3.95 -2.13 6.20
N PHE A 50 -5.11 -2.76 6.25
CA PHE A 50 -6.13 -2.65 5.20
C PHE A 50 -7.51 -3.01 5.76
N TRP A 51 -8.55 -2.64 5.01
CA TRP A 51 -9.94 -3.04 5.33
C TRP A 51 -10.40 -4.11 4.35
N THR A 52 -11.27 -5.00 4.82
CA THR A 52 -11.94 -5.99 3.98
C THR A 52 -13.33 -6.31 4.54
N ALA A 53 -14.27 -6.68 3.66
CA ALA A 53 -15.56 -7.24 4.04
C ALA A 53 -15.65 -8.74 3.70
N GLU A 54 -14.66 -9.25 2.96
CA GLU A 54 -14.64 -10.61 2.44
C GLU A 54 -13.42 -11.37 2.97
N PRO A 55 -13.53 -12.68 3.17
CA PRO A 55 -12.38 -13.53 3.46
C PRO A 55 -11.31 -13.45 2.36
N HIS A 56 -10.05 -13.63 2.74
CA HIS A 56 -8.93 -13.61 1.80
C HIS A 56 -7.89 -14.70 2.11
N LEU A 57 -6.94 -14.92 1.21
CA LEU A 57 -5.94 -16.00 1.32
C LEU A 57 -4.98 -15.87 2.51
N PHE A 58 -4.98 -14.76 3.22
CA PHE A 58 -4.03 -14.45 4.29
C PHE A 58 -4.71 -14.26 5.66
N GLU A 59 -5.92 -14.78 5.85
CA GLU A 59 -6.66 -14.70 7.15
C GLU A 59 -5.86 -15.30 8.29
N GLU A 60 -5.18 -16.42 8.06
CA GLU A 60 -4.41 -17.15 9.08
C GLU A 60 -3.29 -16.32 9.71
N ILE A 61 -2.80 -15.30 9.00
CA ILE A 61 -1.69 -14.45 9.44
C ILE A 61 -2.10 -13.02 9.78
N VAL A 62 -3.39 -12.78 9.94
CA VAL A 62 -3.88 -11.51 10.46
C VAL A 62 -3.46 -11.41 11.92
N ALA A 63 -2.56 -10.48 12.23
CA ALA A 63 -2.03 -10.31 13.57
C ALA A 63 -3.02 -9.58 14.49
N HIS A 64 -3.77 -8.63 13.93
CA HIS A 64 -4.82 -7.87 14.63
C HIS A 64 -5.96 -7.51 13.69
N GLU A 65 -7.16 -7.47 14.26
CA GLU A 65 -8.39 -7.11 13.57
C GLU A 65 -9.24 -6.18 14.45
N TRP A 66 -9.85 -5.17 13.83
CA TRP A 66 -10.73 -4.20 14.50
C TRP A 66 -12.01 -3.97 13.69
N ASP A 67 -13.10 -3.74 14.40
CA ASP A 67 -14.41 -3.42 13.83
C ASP A 67 -14.79 -1.95 13.98
N GLN A 68 -13.91 -1.13 14.61
CA GLN A 68 -14.10 0.31 14.80
C GLN A 68 -12.85 1.09 14.44
N VAL A 69 -13.07 2.25 13.83
CA VAL A 69 -12.00 3.24 13.57
C VAL A 69 -12.43 4.61 14.06
N ALA A 70 -11.48 5.41 14.51
CA ALA A 70 -11.70 6.81 14.84
C ALA A 70 -11.07 7.72 13.79
N PHE A 71 -11.77 8.77 13.42
CA PHE A 71 -11.25 9.90 12.66
C PHE A 71 -11.31 11.15 13.53
N ARG A 72 -10.18 11.87 13.65
CA ARG A 72 -10.08 13.07 14.48
C ARG A 72 -9.46 14.24 13.72
N SER A 73 -10.02 15.42 13.96
CA SER A 73 -9.47 16.70 13.50
C SER A 73 -9.91 17.81 14.46
N PRO A 74 -9.30 19.01 14.44
CA PRO A 74 -9.77 20.11 15.26
C PRO A 74 -11.28 20.36 15.11
N GLY A 75 -12.02 20.30 16.23
CA GLY A 75 -13.47 20.48 16.26
C GLY A 75 -14.32 19.35 15.65
N PHE A 76 -13.73 18.20 15.34
CA PHE A 76 -14.48 17.05 14.84
C PHE A 76 -13.82 15.73 15.25
N GLU A 77 -14.59 14.91 15.96
CA GLU A 77 -14.20 13.55 16.35
C GLU A 77 -15.34 12.58 16.07
N ARG A 78 -14.99 11.40 15.55
CA ARG A 78 -15.98 10.37 15.27
C ARG A 78 -15.36 8.99 15.40
N VAL A 79 -15.92 8.16 16.27
CA VAL A 79 -15.71 6.70 16.27
C VAL A 79 -16.77 6.08 15.37
N ILE A 80 -16.36 5.19 14.50
CA ILE A 80 -17.16 4.66 13.40
C ILE A 80 -17.08 3.14 13.44
N GLY A 81 -18.21 2.46 13.66
CA GLY A 81 -18.33 1.02 13.44
C GLY A 81 -18.24 0.71 11.94
N LEU A 82 -17.44 -0.28 11.59
CA LEU A 82 -17.12 -0.60 10.21
C LEU A 82 -18.21 -1.42 9.50
N GLY A 83 -19.24 -1.90 10.23
CA GLY A 83 -20.32 -2.72 9.68
C GLY A 83 -19.80 -4.07 9.19
N PRO A 84 -19.93 -4.40 7.88
CA PRO A 84 -19.41 -5.67 7.37
C PRO A 84 -17.88 -5.66 7.17
N TYR A 85 -17.24 -4.49 7.23
CA TYR A 85 -15.80 -4.38 7.09
C TYR A 85 -15.09 -4.67 8.40
N ARG A 86 -13.86 -5.14 8.27
CA ARG A 86 -12.86 -5.18 9.34
C ARG A 86 -11.62 -4.43 8.89
N TYR A 87 -10.98 -3.75 9.82
CA TYR A 87 -9.64 -3.22 9.61
C TYR A 87 -8.65 -4.24 10.14
N GLN A 88 -7.77 -4.71 9.28
CA GLN A 88 -6.86 -5.81 9.59
C GLN A 88 -5.40 -5.37 9.43
N MET A 89 -4.52 -6.03 10.18
CA MET A 89 -3.09 -5.83 10.13
C MET A 89 -2.35 -7.15 9.94
N ILE A 90 -1.41 -7.17 8.99
CA ILE A 90 -0.49 -8.28 8.75
C ILE A 90 0.94 -7.76 8.92
N ARG A 91 1.77 -8.49 9.67
CA ARG A 91 3.19 -8.21 9.79
C ARG A 91 3.96 -8.79 8.61
N GLY A 92 4.96 -8.05 8.11
CA GLY A 92 5.76 -8.49 6.97
C GLY A 92 6.43 -9.83 7.20
N LEU A 93 7.04 -10.03 8.36
CA LEU A 93 7.70 -11.29 8.70
C LEU A 93 6.74 -12.49 8.70
N ASP A 94 5.53 -12.33 9.25
CA ASP A 94 4.52 -13.39 9.29
C ASP A 94 4.09 -13.77 7.87
N PHE A 95 3.88 -12.76 7.02
CA PHE A 95 3.56 -12.97 5.59
C PHE A 95 4.69 -13.70 4.86
N TYR A 96 5.95 -13.26 5.04
CA TYR A 96 7.09 -13.91 4.38
C TYR A 96 7.23 -15.36 4.80
N ASN A 97 7.14 -15.65 6.09
CA ASN A 97 7.25 -16.98 6.63
C ASN A 97 6.11 -17.89 6.19
N PHE A 98 4.88 -17.38 6.21
CA PHE A 98 3.69 -18.12 5.77
C PHE A 98 3.80 -18.54 4.30
N VAL A 99 4.05 -17.59 3.42
CA VAL A 99 4.15 -17.88 1.98
C VAL A 99 5.32 -18.81 1.68
N ARG A 100 6.50 -18.56 2.25
CA ARG A 100 7.67 -19.40 2.03
C ARG A 100 7.46 -20.84 2.47
N ARG A 101 6.83 -21.06 3.63
CA ARG A 101 6.50 -22.42 4.08
C ARG A 101 5.56 -23.13 3.11
N ALA A 102 4.53 -22.44 2.63
CA ALA A 102 3.60 -23.00 1.65
C ALA A 102 4.29 -23.36 0.32
N LEU A 103 5.17 -22.48 -0.18
CA LEU A 103 5.90 -22.71 -1.43
C LEU A 103 6.99 -23.79 -1.29
N ALA A 104 7.69 -23.86 -0.17
CA ALA A 104 8.72 -24.88 0.08
C ALA A 104 8.15 -26.31 0.11
N ALA A 105 6.88 -26.47 0.47
CA ALA A 105 6.20 -27.77 0.44
C ALA A 105 5.81 -28.22 -0.99
N ASN A 106 5.94 -27.34 -2.00
CA ASN A 106 5.56 -27.64 -3.38
C ASN A 106 6.81 -27.74 -4.29
N PRO A 107 7.16 -28.92 -4.82
CA PRO A 107 8.38 -29.11 -5.63
C PRO A 107 8.36 -28.37 -6.97
N ARG A 108 7.25 -27.78 -7.36
CA ARG A 108 7.13 -26.93 -8.56
C ARG A 108 7.64 -25.50 -8.35
N PHE A 109 7.86 -25.10 -7.09
CA PHE A 109 8.36 -23.77 -6.75
C PHE A 109 9.83 -23.84 -6.34
N THR A 110 10.64 -23.04 -6.99
CA THR A 110 12.05 -22.86 -6.65
C THR A 110 12.27 -21.43 -6.19
N LEU A 111 12.72 -21.26 -4.94
CA LEU A 111 13.09 -19.97 -4.38
C LEU A 111 14.61 -19.86 -4.39
N LEU A 112 15.14 -18.93 -5.16
CA LEU A 112 16.59 -18.68 -5.25
C LEU A 112 16.95 -17.35 -4.58
N ARG A 113 18.04 -17.39 -3.83
CA ARG A 113 18.64 -16.16 -3.29
C ARG A 113 19.57 -15.55 -4.32
N GLY A 114 19.31 -14.30 -4.71
CA GLY A 114 20.13 -13.54 -5.64
C GLY A 114 19.40 -12.36 -6.23
N THR A 115 20.14 -11.53 -6.95
CA THR A 115 19.57 -10.39 -7.71
C THR A 115 19.10 -10.84 -9.10
N VAL A 116 18.11 -10.15 -9.63
CA VAL A 116 17.80 -10.08 -11.05
C VAL A 116 18.16 -8.68 -11.51
N ASP A 117 19.26 -8.54 -12.18
CA ASP A 117 19.74 -7.22 -12.64
C ASP A 117 19.01 -6.83 -13.92
N GLU A 118 18.79 -7.78 -14.81
CA GLU A 118 18.09 -7.61 -16.07
C GLU A 118 16.99 -8.65 -16.27
N LEU A 119 15.84 -8.23 -16.77
CA LEU A 119 14.72 -9.07 -17.17
C LEU A 119 14.27 -8.64 -18.57
N MET A 120 14.60 -9.43 -19.56
CA MET A 120 14.39 -9.14 -20.98
C MET A 120 13.20 -9.90 -21.56
N ASP A 121 12.36 -9.20 -22.32
CA ASP A 121 11.35 -9.82 -23.20
C ASP A 121 12.02 -10.40 -24.44
N THR A 122 11.63 -11.60 -24.84
CA THR A 122 12.13 -12.28 -26.03
C THR A 122 10.96 -12.76 -26.89
N PRO A 123 11.16 -13.14 -28.15
CA PRO A 123 10.06 -13.60 -29.00
C PRO A 123 9.29 -14.82 -28.46
N THR A 124 9.91 -15.62 -27.59
CA THR A 124 9.32 -16.89 -27.09
C THR A 124 9.14 -16.92 -25.58
N GLY A 125 9.42 -15.84 -24.87
CA GLY A 125 9.32 -15.79 -23.41
C GLY A 125 10.19 -14.69 -22.80
N VAL A 126 10.86 -14.99 -21.68
CA VAL A 126 11.73 -14.05 -20.97
C VAL A 126 13.08 -14.66 -20.67
N ARG A 127 14.10 -13.81 -20.57
CA ARG A 127 15.41 -14.14 -20.02
C ARG A 127 15.74 -13.21 -18.86
N ALA A 128 16.12 -13.79 -17.74
CA ALA A 128 16.60 -13.05 -16.57
C ALA A 128 18.09 -13.31 -16.39
N HIS A 129 18.85 -12.26 -16.04
CA HIS A 129 20.25 -12.34 -15.68
C HIS A 129 20.48 -11.61 -14.33
N GLY A 130 21.36 -12.16 -13.51
CA GLY A 130 21.71 -11.59 -12.23
C GLY A 130 22.72 -12.43 -11.46
N SER A 131 22.91 -12.16 -10.17
CA SER A 131 23.90 -12.85 -9.34
C SER A 131 23.67 -14.35 -9.19
N ALA A 132 22.40 -14.80 -9.29
CA ALA A 132 22.04 -16.22 -9.22
C ALA A 132 22.28 -16.96 -10.54
N GLY A 133 22.64 -16.28 -11.63
CA GLY A 133 22.87 -16.85 -12.96
C GLY A 133 21.93 -16.32 -14.03
N THR A 134 21.80 -17.10 -15.11
CA THR A 134 20.90 -16.77 -16.23
C THR A 134 19.78 -17.81 -16.31
N PHE A 135 18.55 -17.33 -16.40
CA PHE A 135 17.34 -18.17 -16.42
C PHE A 135 16.43 -17.77 -17.57
N ALA A 136 15.65 -18.73 -18.06
CA ALA A 136 14.60 -18.49 -19.04
C ALA A 136 13.25 -18.97 -18.51
N ALA A 137 12.18 -18.29 -18.90
CA ALA A 137 10.82 -18.69 -18.58
C ALA A 137 9.85 -18.26 -19.68
N ARG A 138 8.65 -18.85 -19.67
CA ARG A 138 7.59 -18.46 -20.60
C ARG A 138 7.05 -17.07 -20.31
N TYR A 139 6.84 -16.72 -19.04
CA TYR A 139 6.44 -15.39 -18.58
C TYR A 139 7.31 -14.92 -17.42
N GLY A 140 7.63 -13.63 -17.40
CA GLY A 140 8.32 -12.95 -16.32
C GLY A 140 7.40 -11.97 -15.59
N PHE A 141 7.51 -11.95 -14.27
CA PHE A 141 6.77 -11.08 -13.39
C PHE A 141 7.76 -10.26 -12.58
N ASP A 142 7.82 -8.94 -12.85
CA ASP A 142 8.80 -8.04 -12.26
C ASP A 142 8.21 -7.27 -11.10
N SER A 143 8.57 -7.63 -9.88
CA SER A 143 8.17 -6.94 -8.66
C SER A 143 9.31 -6.13 -8.00
N ARG A 144 10.46 -6.03 -8.68
CA ARG A 144 11.58 -5.20 -8.20
C ARG A 144 11.14 -3.74 -8.10
N PRO A 145 11.69 -2.95 -7.16
CA PRO A 145 11.47 -1.51 -7.17
C PRO A 145 11.79 -0.91 -8.54
N PRO A 146 11.05 0.10 -9.02
CA PRO A 146 11.42 0.80 -10.24
C PRO A 146 12.80 1.43 -10.09
N ALA A 147 13.66 1.28 -11.10
CA ALA A 147 15.04 1.77 -11.07
C ALA A 147 15.13 3.32 -11.02
N VAL A 148 14.09 4.01 -11.43
CA VAL A 148 14.02 5.47 -11.49
C VAL A 148 12.75 5.91 -10.80
N VAL A 149 12.88 6.78 -9.80
CA VAL A 149 11.77 7.61 -9.35
C VAL A 149 11.37 8.48 -10.54
N PRO A 150 10.13 8.42 -11.01
CA PRO A 150 9.73 9.17 -12.18
C PRO A 150 10.08 10.63 -11.97
N ASN A 151 10.84 11.23 -12.89
CA ASN A 151 11.03 12.67 -12.90
C ASN A 151 9.64 13.31 -12.92
N PRO A 152 9.28 14.11 -11.91
CA PRO A 152 7.91 14.63 -11.81
C PRO A 152 7.48 15.36 -13.09
N GLY A 153 8.36 16.08 -13.79
CA GLY A 153 8.01 16.77 -15.02
C GLY A 153 6.64 17.43 -14.94
N LYS A 154 5.69 16.94 -15.75
CA LYS A 154 4.27 17.33 -15.71
C LYS A 154 3.42 16.54 -14.72
N HIS A 155 3.98 15.47 -14.12
CA HIS A 155 3.30 14.61 -13.16
C HIS A 155 3.49 15.08 -11.73
N ARG A 156 2.55 14.72 -10.86
CA ARG A 156 2.61 14.97 -9.42
C ARG A 156 3.43 13.88 -8.77
N TYR A 157 4.20 14.27 -7.78
CA TYR A 157 4.99 13.34 -7.01
C TYR A 157 5.07 13.79 -5.55
N LEU A 158 4.67 12.92 -4.66
CA LEU A 158 4.84 13.02 -3.23
C LEU A 158 5.36 11.69 -2.69
N LEU A 159 5.82 11.71 -1.48
CA LEU A 159 6.06 10.53 -0.66
C LEU A 159 5.01 10.52 0.46
N GLN A 160 4.38 9.38 0.67
CA GLN A 160 3.85 9.05 1.98
C GLN A 160 5.01 8.49 2.78
N HIS A 161 5.42 9.18 3.79
CA HIS A 161 6.52 8.72 4.64
C HIS A 161 6.15 8.83 6.11
N PHE A 162 6.74 7.94 6.89
CA PHE A 162 6.33 7.77 8.27
C PHE A 162 7.46 7.20 9.13
N VAL A 163 7.30 7.44 10.43
CA VAL A 163 7.99 6.75 11.50
C VAL A 163 6.95 6.28 12.50
N GLY A 164 6.99 5.00 12.85
CA GLY A 164 6.14 4.37 13.84
C GLY A 164 6.95 3.83 15.01
N TRP A 165 6.41 3.97 16.21
CA TRP A 165 6.89 3.37 17.42
C TRP A 165 5.88 2.35 17.95
N GLU A 166 6.34 1.14 18.19
CA GLU A 166 5.58 0.22 19.00
C GLU A 166 5.79 0.59 20.47
N VAL A 167 4.76 1.20 21.06
CA VAL A 167 4.75 1.74 22.41
C VAL A 167 4.17 0.71 23.36
N ALA A 168 4.85 0.49 24.49
CA ALA A 168 4.36 -0.31 25.60
C ALA A 168 4.32 0.52 26.88
N THR A 169 3.24 0.41 27.67
CA THR A 169 2.96 1.15 28.90
C THR A 169 2.64 0.22 30.05
N ASP A 170 2.83 0.68 31.28
CA ASP A 170 2.46 -0.08 32.49
C ASP A 170 0.97 0.07 32.85
N ALA A 171 0.36 1.21 32.49
CA ALA A 171 -1.05 1.48 32.66
C ALA A 171 -1.86 1.23 31.37
N ASP A 172 -3.16 1.05 31.51
CA ASP A 172 -4.08 0.95 30.39
C ASP A 172 -4.29 2.35 29.78
N VAL A 173 -3.85 2.53 28.54
CA VAL A 173 -3.88 3.83 27.83
C VAL A 173 -4.64 3.73 26.51
N PHE A 174 -4.54 2.60 25.84
CA PHE A 174 -5.11 2.39 24.50
C PHE A 174 -6.46 1.69 24.61
N ASP A 175 -7.45 2.16 23.81
CA ASP A 175 -8.67 1.39 23.60
C ASP A 175 -8.40 0.28 22.58
N PRO A 176 -8.40 -1.01 22.98
CA PRO A 176 -8.06 -2.09 22.08
C PRO A 176 -9.10 -2.34 20.98
N ALA A 177 -10.29 -1.76 21.07
CA ALA A 177 -11.37 -1.92 20.09
C ALA A 177 -11.32 -0.88 18.96
N VAL A 178 -10.60 0.25 19.14
CA VAL A 178 -10.67 1.40 18.24
C VAL A 178 -9.31 1.75 17.66
N VAL A 179 -9.17 1.65 16.34
CA VAL A 179 -8.01 2.18 15.62
C VAL A 179 -8.15 3.70 15.45
N GLU A 180 -7.16 4.48 15.86
CA GLU A 180 -7.05 5.87 15.40
C GLU A 180 -6.60 5.83 13.93
N PHE A 181 -7.57 5.86 13.02
CA PHE A 181 -7.34 5.69 11.60
C PHE A 181 -6.67 6.89 10.94
N MET A 182 -7.02 8.10 11.39
CA MET A 182 -6.38 9.36 11.00
C MET A 182 -6.66 10.42 12.09
N ASP A 183 -5.65 10.78 12.84
CA ASP A 183 -5.71 11.89 13.79
C ASP A 183 -4.99 13.13 13.24
N PHE A 184 -5.75 14.06 12.71
CA PHE A 184 -5.28 15.32 12.14
C PHE A 184 -5.24 16.48 13.14
N ARG A 185 -5.32 16.24 14.45
CA ARG A 185 -5.32 17.33 15.44
C ARG A 185 -4.00 18.10 15.52
N GLY A 186 -2.91 17.46 15.14
CA GLY A 186 -1.59 18.09 15.07
C GLY A 186 -1.44 19.19 14.01
N PRO A 187 -0.36 19.98 14.10
CA PRO A 187 -0.05 21.03 13.13
C PRO A 187 0.26 20.47 11.74
N GLN A 188 -0.19 21.14 10.68
CA GLN A 188 -0.12 20.62 9.32
C GLN A 188 1.07 21.16 8.49
N HIS A 189 1.67 22.29 8.86
CA HIS A 189 2.85 22.89 8.20
C HIS A 189 2.80 22.90 6.66
N HIS A 190 1.60 23.21 6.08
CA HIS A 190 1.33 23.18 4.63
C HIS A 190 1.36 21.79 3.98
N GLU A 191 1.45 20.72 4.76
CA GLU A 191 1.43 19.32 4.34
C GLU A 191 0.20 18.61 4.91
N ALA A 192 -0.07 17.38 4.50
CA ALA A 192 -1.03 16.53 5.19
C ALA A 192 -0.27 15.68 6.21
N ARG A 193 -0.53 15.91 7.50
CA ARG A 193 0.17 15.26 8.62
C ARG A 193 -0.85 14.71 9.61
N PHE A 194 -0.69 13.45 10.00
CA PHE A 194 -1.60 12.80 10.94
C PHE A 194 -0.92 11.65 11.68
N ILE A 195 -1.59 11.21 12.74
CA ILE A 195 -1.16 10.04 13.53
C ILE A 195 -2.11 8.87 13.24
N TYR A 196 -1.53 7.69 13.06
CA TYR A 196 -2.22 6.41 13.26
C TYR A 196 -1.92 5.87 14.66
N VAL A 197 -2.93 5.22 15.30
CA VAL A 197 -2.68 4.36 16.45
C VAL A 197 -3.38 3.02 16.20
N LEU A 198 -2.60 1.96 16.15
CA LEU A 198 -3.07 0.58 16.03
C LEU A 198 -2.89 -0.11 17.37
N PRO A 199 -3.94 -0.24 18.21
CA PRO A 199 -3.82 -0.82 19.53
C PRO A 199 -3.73 -2.35 19.45
N PHE A 200 -2.68 -2.93 20.01
CA PHE A 200 -2.49 -4.39 20.14
C PHE A 200 -3.04 -4.92 21.46
N GLY A 201 -3.53 -4.03 22.30
CA GLY A 201 -4.07 -4.26 23.61
C GLY A 201 -4.11 -2.95 24.42
N PRO A 202 -4.62 -2.96 25.65
CA PRO A 202 -4.78 -1.72 26.42
C PRO A 202 -3.44 -1.04 26.78
N ARG A 203 -2.32 -1.80 26.73
CA ARG A 203 -0.98 -1.34 27.13
C ARG A 203 0.04 -1.39 26.00
N ARG A 204 -0.38 -1.67 24.77
CA ARG A 204 0.55 -1.79 23.64
C ARG A 204 -0.13 -1.34 22.36
N ALA A 205 0.54 -0.46 21.60
CA ALA A 205 0.06 0.01 20.31
C ALA A 205 1.23 0.39 19.40
N LEU A 206 1.00 0.33 18.09
CA LEU A 206 1.81 1.05 17.12
C LEU A 206 1.27 2.48 17.03
N VAL A 207 2.13 3.46 17.30
CA VAL A 207 1.84 4.89 17.13
C VAL A 207 2.71 5.40 16.00
N GLU A 208 2.10 5.82 14.88
CA GLU A 208 2.81 6.18 13.67
C GLU A 208 2.50 7.62 13.25
N TYR A 209 3.53 8.44 13.11
CA TYR A 209 3.43 9.77 12.52
C TYR A 209 3.67 9.68 11.03
N THR A 210 2.63 9.98 10.27
CA THR A 210 2.59 9.88 8.81
C THR A 210 2.34 11.24 8.18
N LEU A 211 3.02 11.51 7.09
CA LEU A 211 2.80 12.72 6.30
C LEU A 211 3.03 12.50 4.80
N PHE A 212 2.47 13.43 4.03
CA PHE A 212 2.63 13.49 2.56
C PHE A 212 3.41 14.75 2.19
N SER A 213 4.65 14.56 1.73
CA SER A 213 5.50 15.69 1.31
C SER A 213 6.44 15.30 0.17
N GLY A 214 7.21 16.27 -0.34
CA GLY A 214 8.13 16.03 -1.44
C GLY A 214 9.38 15.23 -1.06
N GLN A 215 9.72 15.18 0.21
CA GLN A 215 10.89 14.45 0.74
C GLN A 215 10.71 14.14 2.22
N PRO A 216 11.34 13.06 2.72
CA PRO A 216 11.27 12.71 4.14
C PRO A 216 11.86 13.81 5.03
N LEU A 217 11.34 13.90 6.25
CA LEU A 217 11.90 14.75 7.30
C LEU A 217 13.15 14.13 7.93
N PRO A 218 13.98 14.90 8.64
CA PRO A 218 14.97 14.36 9.55
C PRO A 218 14.33 13.46 10.61
N ARG A 219 14.95 12.35 10.95
CA ARG A 219 14.44 11.36 11.91
C ARG A 219 13.97 12.00 13.23
N ALA A 220 14.77 12.91 13.77
CA ALA A 220 14.48 13.59 15.03
C ALA A 220 13.17 14.40 15.00
N GLU A 221 12.75 14.88 13.83
CA GLU A 221 11.50 15.63 13.69
C GLU A 221 10.27 14.72 13.83
N TYR A 222 10.30 13.51 13.23
CA TYR A 222 9.24 12.51 13.47
C TYR A 222 9.16 12.13 14.94
N GLU A 223 10.30 11.89 15.57
CA GLU A 223 10.38 11.46 16.97
C GLU A 223 9.85 12.56 17.89
N ALA A 224 10.16 13.83 17.61
CA ALA A 224 9.61 14.95 18.38
C ALA A 224 8.08 15.02 18.29
N HIS A 225 7.51 14.78 17.10
CA HIS A 225 6.05 14.74 16.94
C HIS A 225 5.41 13.53 17.63
N LEU A 226 6.07 12.37 17.62
CA LEU A 226 5.59 11.20 18.36
C LEU A 226 5.62 11.44 19.87
N VAL A 227 6.70 12.01 20.40
CA VAL A 227 6.80 12.38 21.84
C VAL A 227 5.70 13.37 22.20
N ALA A 228 5.50 14.43 21.41
CA ALA A 228 4.45 15.42 21.65
C ALA A 228 3.06 14.75 21.64
N TYR A 229 2.77 13.86 20.70
CA TYR A 229 1.50 13.15 20.66
C TYR A 229 1.29 12.26 21.89
N LEU A 230 2.30 11.50 22.30
CA LEU A 230 2.24 10.65 23.49
C LEU A 230 1.98 11.50 24.74
N GLN A 231 2.64 12.65 24.87
CA GLN A 231 2.51 13.53 26.01
C GLN A 231 1.21 14.32 26.01
N ASP A 232 0.93 15.05 24.93
CA ASP A 232 -0.16 16.04 24.89
C ASP A 232 -1.52 15.40 24.61
N THR A 233 -1.54 14.26 23.90
CA THR A 233 -2.79 13.58 23.49
C THR A 233 -3.10 12.37 24.35
N LEU A 234 -2.09 11.55 24.67
CA LEU A 234 -2.27 10.33 25.46
C LEU A 234 -1.89 10.49 26.94
N GLY A 235 -1.37 11.66 27.35
CA GLY A 235 -1.00 11.94 28.73
C GLY A 235 0.21 11.16 29.26
N LEU A 236 1.06 10.66 28.36
CA LEU A 236 2.21 9.82 28.69
C LEU A 236 3.50 10.66 28.78
N ALA A 237 3.94 10.96 29.97
CA ALA A 237 5.24 11.60 30.18
C ALA A 237 6.41 10.66 29.86
N PRO A 238 7.61 11.19 29.57
CA PRO A 238 8.84 10.39 29.45
C PRO A 238 9.04 9.49 30.66
N GLY A 239 9.33 8.20 30.42
CA GLY A 239 9.47 7.19 31.47
C GLY A 239 8.18 6.42 31.80
N GLN A 240 7.00 6.85 31.33
CA GLN A 240 5.75 6.11 31.48
C GLN A 240 5.48 5.16 30.29
N TYR A 241 6.33 5.17 29.30
CA TYR A 241 6.30 4.26 28.17
C TYR A 241 7.71 3.82 27.77
N ARG A 242 7.79 2.71 27.06
CA ARG A 242 8.99 2.26 26.36
C ARG A 242 8.69 2.00 24.89
N VAL A 243 9.66 2.28 24.02
CA VAL A 243 9.59 1.93 22.60
C VAL A 243 10.14 0.52 22.43
N ALA A 244 9.26 -0.44 22.14
CA ALA A 244 9.60 -1.84 22.00
C ALA A 244 10.17 -2.16 20.60
N ALA A 245 9.68 -1.48 19.57
CA ALA A 245 10.15 -1.59 18.19
C ALA A 245 9.91 -0.27 17.43
N THR A 246 10.62 -0.10 16.33
CA THR A 246 10.44 1.06 15.45
C THR A 246 10.30 0.59 14.01
N GLU A 247 9.43 1.27 13.25
CA GLU A 247 9.35 1.10 11.81
C GLU A 247 9.45 2.47 11.11
N ALA A 248 9.85 2.45 9.86
CA ALA A 248 9.89 3.64 9.02
C ALA A 248 9.71 3.24 7.56
N GLY A 249 9.12 4.12 6.78
CA GLY A 249 8.92 3.86 5.37
C GLY A 249 8.70 5.14 4.56
N ALA A 250 8.89 4.99 3.25
CA ALA A 250 8.55 6.02 2.29
C ALA A 250 7.93 5.33 1.06
N ILE A 251 6.69 5.69 0.75
CA ILE A 251 5.89 5.13 -0.34
C ILE A 251 5.75 6.19 -1.43
N PRO A 252 6.26 5.96 -2.65
CA PRO A 252 6.08 6.89 -3.75
C PRO A 252 4.61 6.99 -4.15
N MET A 253 4.11 8.21 -4.20
CA MET A 253 2.77 8.57 -4.63
C MET A 253 2.87 9.44 -5.87
N SER A 254 2.41 8.94 -7.01
CA SER A 254 2.52 9.67 -8.28
C SER A 254 1.38 9.32 -9.23
N ASP A 255 0.93 10.31 -9.99
CA ASP A 255 0.02 10.12 -11.12
C ASP A 255 0.74 9.78 -12.43
N HIS A 256 2.06 9.57 -12.37
CA HIS A 256 2.83 9.08 -13.52
C HIS A 256 2.35 7.68 -13.91
N PRO A 257 1.96 7.46 -15.17
CA PRO A 257 1.50 6.15 -15.61
C PRO A 257 2.68 5.17 -15.63
N LEU A 258 2.69 4.24 -14.68
CA LEU A 258 3.64 3.15 -14.68
C LEU A 258 3.14 2.04 -15.62
N PRO A 259 4.00 1.53 -16.52
CA PRO A 259 3.59 0.51 -17.46
C PRO A 259 3.27 -0.79 -16.71
N ALA A 260 2.08 -1.34 -16.93
CA ALA A 260 1.69 -2.64 -16.38
C ALA A 260 2.42 -3.81 -17.04
N ARG A 261 3.00 -3.58 -18.22
CA ARG A 261 3.80 -4.57 -18.98
C ARG A 261 5.07 -3.90 -19.51
N ALA A 262 6.17 -4.64 -19.49
CA ALA A 262 7.44 -4.22 -20.08
C ALA A 262 7.73 -4.97 -21.39
N GLY A 263 6.74 -5.69 -21.94
CA GLY A 263 6.83 -6.46 -23.18
C GLY A 263 5.63 -7.40 -23.32
N GLN A 264 5.73 -8.36 -24.26
CA GLN A 264 4.68 -9.37 -24.44
C GLN A 264 4.66 -10.38 -23.28
N HIS A 265 5.82 -10.73 -22.75
CA HIS A 265 5.98 -11.79 -21.75
C HIS A 265 6.39 -11.25 -20.38
N VAL A 266 6.69 -9.93 -20.24
CA VAL A 266 7.08 -9.31 -18.97
C VAL A 266 5.93 -8.46 -18.42
N ILE A 267 5.48 -8.79 -17.21
CA ILE A 267 4.43 -8.11 -16.46
C ILE A 267 5.01 -7.46 -15.21
N ASN A 268 4.75 -6.17 -15.02
CA ASN A 268 5.16 -5.45 -13.82
C ASN A 268 4.16 -5.65 -12.68
N LEU A 269 4.68 -5.94 -11.50
CA LEU A 269 3.91 -6.19 -10.28
C LEU A 269 4.11 -5.08 -9.23
N GLY A 270 3.19 -5.03 -8.28
CA GLY A 270 3.32 -4.18 -7.10
C GLY A 270 3.57 -2.71 -7.46
N THR A 271 4.46 -2.06 -6.76
CA THR A 271 4.78 -0.64 -6.98
C THR A 271 5.33 -0.36 -8.37
N ARG A 272 6.11 -1.30 -8.94
CA ARG A 272 6.59 -1.21 -10.33
C ARG A 272 5.44 -1.20 -11.33
N GLY A 273 4.38 -1.96 -11.08
CA GLY A 273 3.16 -2.01 -11.89
C GLY A 273 2.08 -1.01 -11.47
N GLY A 274 2.42 0.01 -10.66
CA GLY A 274 1.47 1.05 -10.25
C GLY A 274 0.42 0.58 -9.23
N ARG A 275 0.76 -0.40 -8.38
CA ARG A 275 -0.20 -0.92 -7.37
C ARG A 275 -0.21 -0.15 -6.06
N ALA A 276 0.72 0.76 -5.80
CA ALA A 276 0.52 1.77 -4.76
C ALA A 276 -0.52 2.79 -5.26
N LYS A 277 -1.59 3.02 -4.48
CA LYS A 277 -2.62 4.00 -4.85
C LYS A 277 -2.04 5.41 -4.82
N PRO A 278 -2.11 6.18 -5.92
CA PRO A 278 -1.42 7.46 -6.01
C PRO A 278 -1.79 8.47 -4.93
N SER A 279 -3.04 8.45 -4.44
CA SER A 279 -3.56 9.44 -3.49
C SER A 279 -3.51 9.04 -2.01
N THR A 280 -3.18 7.76 -1.70
CA THR A 280 -3.24 7.23 -0.33
C THR A 280 -2.11 6.28 0.04
N GLY A 281 -1.27 5.86 -0.92
CA GLY A 281 -0.20 4.89 -0.69
C GLY A 281 -0.65 3.43 -0.45
N TYR A 282 -1.94 3.15 -0.27
CA TYR A 282 -2.42 1.79 -0.04
C TYR A 282 -2.06 0.87 -1.21
N ALA A 283 -1.42 -0.26 -0.91
CA ALA A 283 -0.91 -1.17 -1.92
C ALA A 283 -1.39 -2.62 -1.75
N PHE A 284 -1.52 -3.13 -0.51
CA PHE A 284 -1.71 -4.55 -0.25
C PHE A 284 -2.91 -5.14 -0.99
N ARG A 285 -4.11 -4.57 -0.84
CA ARG A 285 -5.31 -5.06 -1.54
C ARG A 285 -5.22 -4.97 -3.06
N ARG A 286 -4.60 -3.91 -3.58
CA ARG A 286 -4.38 -3.75 -5.04
C ARG A 286 -3.40 -4.77 -5.59
N ILE A 287 -2.41 -5.18 -4.79
CA ILE A 287 -1.50 -6.29 -5.10
C ILE A 287 -2.26 -7.62 -5.13
N GLN A 288 -3.12 -7.88 -4.14
CA GLN A 288 -3.94 -9.10 -4.11
C GLN A 288 -4.89 -9.17 -5.31
N ALA A 289 -5.58 -8.08 -5.63
CA ALA A 289 -6.46 -8.00 -6.80
C ALA A 289 -5.71 -8.23 -8.12
N GLN A 290 -4.50 -7.67 -8.27
CA GLN A 290 -3.64 -7.93 -9.43
C GLN A 290 -3.24 -9.41 -9.51
N SER A 291 -2.83 -10.02 -8.40
CA SER A 291 -2.43 -11.43 -8.36
C SER A 291 -3.61 -12.34 -8.72
N ALA A 292 -4.78 -12.12 -8.14
CA ALA A 292 -5.98 -12.89 -8.45
C ALA A 292 -6.37 -12.78 -9.95
N ARG A 293 -6.32 -11.57 -10.52
CA ARG A 293 -6.62 -11.32 -11.94
C ARG A 293 -5.63 -12.02 -12.87
N LEU A 294 -4.33 -11.97 -12.55
CA LEU A 294 -3.29 -12.65 -13.30
C LEU A 294 -3.51 -14.17 -13.28
N VAL A 295 -3.71 -14.74 -12.10
CA VAL A 295 -3.89 -16.18 -11.92
C VAL A 295 -5.15 -16.67 -12.62
N ALA A 296 -6.28 -15.96 -12.50
CA ALA A 296 -7.51 -16.30 -13.21
C ALA A 296 -7.31 -16.34 -14.74
N ALA A 297 -6.59 -15.38 -15.32
CA ALA A 297 -6.31 -15.34 -16.75
C ALA A 297 -5.34 -16.45 -17.18
N LEU A 298 -4.27 -16.67 -16.40
CA LEU A 298 -3.31 -17.76 -16.66
C LEU A 298 -4.01 -19.13 -16.62
N ALA A 299 -4.87 -19.36 -15.65
CA ALA A 299 -5.66 -20.58 -15.50
C ALA A 299 -6.67 -20.79 -16.65
N ALA A 300 -7.29 -19.72 -17.14
CA ALA A 300 -8.30 -19.79 -18.18
C ALA A 300 -7.72 -19.91 -19.60
N THR A 301 -6.61 -19.20 -19.88
CA THR A 301 -6.10 -19.00 -21.26
C THR A 301 -4.63 -19.38 -21.43
N GLY A 302 -3.92 -19.69 -20.36
CA GLY A 302 -2.46 -19.88 -20.36
C GLY A 302 -1.67 -18.61 -20.65
N ARG A 303 -2.31 -17.41 -20.59
CA ARG A 303 -1.68 -16.12 -20.91
C ARG A 303 -2.09 -15.05 -19.88
N PRO A 304 -1.18 -14.13 -19.49
CA PRO A 304 -1.55 -12.97 -18.70
C PRO A 304 -2.54 -12.07 -19.46
N PRO A 305 -3.48 -11.39 -18.80
CA PRO A 305 -4.45 -10.53 -19.45
C PRO A 305 -3.77 -9.33 -20.11
N ALA A 306 -4.41 -8.75 -21.14
CA ALA A 306 -3.90 -7.54 -21.79
C ALA A 306 -3.75 -6.37 -20.80
N ASP A 307 -4.74 -6.19 -19.94
CA ASP A 307 -4.66 -5.29 -18.79
C ASP A 307 -4.58 -6.09 -17.47
N PRO A 308 -3.39 -6.21 -16.86
CA PRO A 308 -3.22 -6.91 -15.59
C PRO A 308 -3.64 -6.07 -14.37
N THR A 309 -3.99 -4.79 -14.55
CA THR A 309 -4.32 -3.87 -13.45
C THR A 309 -5.82 -3.81 -13.15
N GLY A 310 -6.64 -3.73 -14.17
CA GLY A 310 -8.09 -3.52 -14.05
C GLY A 310 -8.45 -2.10 -13.60
N ASP A 311 -7.54 -1.14 -13.73
CA ASP A 311 -7.75 0.23 -13.28
C ASP A 311 -8.81 0.98 -14.10
N ARG A 312 -9.66 1.71 -13.42
CA ARG A 312 -10.72 2.53 -14.04
C ARG A 312 -10.24 3.98 -14.14
N TRP A 313 -10.30 4.57 -15.33
CA TRP A 313 -9.75 5.89 -15.64
C TRP A 313 -10.23 7.03 -14.72
N GLN A 314 -11.49 6.98 -14.25
CA GLN A 314 -12.04 8.00 -13.37
C GLN A 314 -11.33 8.09 -12.02
N PHE A 315 -10.91 6.95 -11.47
CA PHE A 315 -10.16 6.96 -10.19
C PHE A 315 -8.76 7.51 -10.37
N ARG A 316 -8.14 7.28 -11.52
CA ARG A 316 -6.84 7.91 -11.86
C ARG A 316 -6.97 9.44 -11.89
N LEU A 317 -8.09 9.96 -12.45
CA LEU A 317 -8.36 11.40 -12.42
C LEU A 317 -8.55 11.90 -10.98
N PHE A 318 -9.33 11.19 -10.16
CA PHE A 318 -9.55 11.58 -8.77
C PHE A 318 -8.23 11.58 -7.96
N ASP A 319 -7.39 10.58 -8.17
CA ASP A 319 -6.06 10.52 -7.57
C ASP A 319 -5.17 11.70 -8.01
N THR A 320 -5.16 12.02 -9.31
CA THR A 320 -4.43 13.17 -9.84
C THR A 320 -4.85 14.48 -9.20
N LEU A 321 -6.16 14.70 -9.06
CA LEU A 321 -6.69 15.92 -8.44
C LEU A 321 -6.33 16.03 -6.97
N LEU A 322 -6.44 14.94 -6.21
CA LEU A 322 -6.10 14.93 -4.78
C LEU A 322 -4.58 15.10 -4.58
N LEU A 323 -3.74 14.45 -5.40
CA LEU A 323 -2.29 14.65 -5.39
C LEU A 323 -1.90 16.11 -5.69
N ASP A 324 -2.55 16.76 -6.68
CA ASP A 324 -2.28 18.17 -6.97
C ASP A 324 -2.64 19.09 -5.79
N ILE A 325 -3.74 18.78 -5.09
CA ILE A 325 -4.14 19.52 -3.87
C ILE A 325 -3.09 19.30 -2.77
N MET A 326 -2.73 18.05 -2.49
CA MET A 326 -1.75 17.71 -1.46
C MET A 326 -0.39 18.35 -1.72
N GLN A 327 0.06 18.36 -2.97
CA GLN A 327 1.35 18.93 -3.35
C GLN A 327 1.41 20.46 -3.23
N ARG A 328 0.26 21.13 -3.41
CA ARG A 328 0.20 22.60 -3.39
C ARG A 328 -0.22 23.20 -2.06
N ARG A 329 -1.13 22.51 -1.38
CA ARG A 329 -1.79 22.96 -0.15
C ARG A 329 -2.20 21.74 0.66
N GLY A 330 -1.20 20.98 1.13
CA GLY A 330 -1.39 19.72 1.83
C GLY A 330 -2.27 19.84 3.06
N GLU A 331 -2.23 20.96 3.76
CA GLU A 331 -3.09 21.27 4.91
C GLU A 331 -4.61 21.20 4.60
N THR A 332 -4.98 21.43 3.34
CA THR A 332 -6.38 21.33 2.87
C THR A 332 -6.91 19.89 2.93
N THR A 333 -6.02 18.91 2.90
CA THR A 333 -6.36 17.48 2.93
C THR A 333 -7.10 17.11 4.20
N ARG A 334 -6.72 17.67 5.35
CA ARG A 334 -7.43 17.51 6.62
C ARG A 334 -8.91 17.86 6.50
N ASP A 335 -9.23 19.01 5.90
CA ASP A 335 -10.62 19.46 5.77
C ASP A 335 -11.41 18.64 4.74
N ILE A 336 -10.75 18.16 3.66
CA ILE A 336 -11.34 17.24 2.69
C ILE A 336 -11.72 15.94 3.38
N PHE A 337 -10.80 15.30 4.12
CA PHE A 337 -11.09 14.06 4.83
C PHE A 337 -12.11 14.26 5.94
N ARG A 338 -12.04 15.34 6.71
CA ARG A 338 -13.07 15.66 7.70
C ARG A 338 -14.47 15.69 7.07
N GLN A 339 -14.65 16.37 5.93
CA GLN A 339 -15.93 16.42 5.22
C GLN A 339 -16.34 15.03 4.69
N LEU A 340 -15.39 14.27 4.18
CA LEU A 340 -15.61 12.91 3.69
C LEU A 340 -16.16 12.01 4.78
N PHE A 341 -15.50 11.96 5.95
CA PHE A 341 -15.89 11.13 7.09
C PHE A 341 -17.15 11.66 7.82
N ALA A 342 -17.40 12.98 7.81
CA ALA A 342 -18.60 13.56 8.39
C ALA A 342 -19.87 13.26 7.61
N ARG A 343 -19.78 13.16 6.26
CA ARG A 343 -20.95 13.19 5.38
C ARG A 343 -21.21 11.86 4.64
N ASN A 344 -20.34 10.87 4.79
CA ASN A 344 -20.51 9.58 4.14
C ASN A 344 -20.48 8.42 5.15
N PRO A 345 -21.24 7.35 4.89
CA PRO A 345 -21.01 6.08 5.58
C PRO A 345 -19.61 5.54 5.25
N VAL A 346 -18.93 4.94 6.23
CA VAL A 346 -17.58 4.41 6.06
C VAL A 346 -17.48 3.36 4.94
N ALA A 347 -18.49 2.53 4.79
CA ALA A 347 -18.57 1.55 3.71
C ALA A 347 -18.51 2.17 2.31
N ARG A 348 -19.08 3.38 2.12
CA ARG A 348 -18.94 4.12 0.84
C ARG A 348 -17.53 4.65 0.68
N ILE A 349 -16.91 5.17 1.75
CA ILE A 349 -15.54 5.67 1.73
C ILE A 349 -14.59 4.54 1.35
N PHE A 350 -14.70 3.38 1.98
CA PHE A 350 -13.85 2.24 1.71
C PHE A 350 -14.01 1.71 0.28
N ARG A 351 -15.25 1.56 -0.20
CA ARG A 351 -15.47 1.21 -1.61
C ARG A 351 -14.92 2.25 -2.58
N PHE A 352 -14.99 3.54 -2.23
CA PHE A 352 -14.40 4.60 -3.06
C PHE A 352 -12.87 4.50 -3.10
N LEU A 353 -12.23 4.26 -1.97
CA LEU A 353 -10.77 4.06 -1.88
C LEU A 353 -10.32 2.77 -2.58
N ASP A 354 -11.16 1.72 -2.55
CA ASP A 354 -10.94 0.46 -3.28
C ASP A 354 -11.33 0.53 -4.78
N GLU A 355 -11.82 1.68 -5.25
CA GLU A 355 -12.21 1.89 -6.65
C GLU A 355 -13.38 0.99 -7.13
N THR A 356 -14.21 0.52 -6.20
CA THR A 356 -15.34 -0.38 -6.46
C THR A 356 -16.72 0.32 -6.44
N THR A 357 -16.73 1.63 -6.23
CA THR A 357 -17.99 2.43 -6.22
C THR A 357 -18.62 2.57 -7.59
N THR A 358 -19.94 2.75 -7.59
CA THR A 358 -20.72 3.14 -8.76
C THR A 358 -20.53 4.63 -9.09
N TRP A 359 -20.94 5.07 -10.29
CA TRP A 359 -20.96 6.49 -10.62
C TRP A 359 -21.84 7.32 -9.69
N ALA A 360 -22.96 6.78 -9.24
CA ALA A 360 -23.84 7.45 -8.29
C ALA A 360 -23.16 7.67 -6.93
N ASP A 361 -22.41 6.67 -6.45
CA ASP A 361 -21.62 6.81 -5.20
C ASP A 361 -20.47 7.80 -5.38
N ASN A 362 -19.75 7.75 -6.52
CA ASN A 362 -18.71 8.73 -6.82
C ASN A 362 -19.25 10.17 -6.77
N LEU A 363 -20.43 10.40 -7.38
CA LEU A 363 -21.04 11.72 -7.35
C LEU A 363 -21.44 12.16 -5.93
N ARG A 364 -21.94 11.22 -5.09
CA ARG A 364 -22.24 11.52 -3.68
C ARG A 364 -20.98 11.88 -2.90
N VAL A 365 -19.89 11.14 -3.11
CA VAL A 365 -18.56 11.43 -2.50
C VAL A 365 -18.08 12.81 -2.94
N MET A 366 -18.11 13.11 -4.23
CA MET A 366 -17.66 14.42 -4.76
C MET A 366 -18.49 15.59 -4.21
N ARG A 367 -19.81 15.41 -4.07
CA ARG A 367 -20.70 16.44 -3.48
C ARG A 367 -20.54 16.58 -1.97
N SER A 368 -19.92 15.63 -1.30
CA SER A 368 -19.72 15.68 0.16
C SER A 368 -18.55 16.57 0.58
N VAL A 369 -17.68 16.95 -0.38
CA VAL A 369 -16.49 17.78 -0.11
C VAL A 369 -16.60 19.13 -0.80
N ALA A 370 -15.92 20.15 -0.26
CA ALA A 370 -15.92 21.49 -0.84
C ALA A 370 -15.34 21.49 -2.26
N PRO A 371 -16.02 22.03 -3.27
CA PRO A 371 -15.58 21.96 -4.67
C PRO A 371 -14.38 22.87 -4.96
N GLY A 372 -14.17 23.94 -4.22
CA GLY A 372 -13.15 24.95 -4.51
C GLY A 372 -11.72 24.43 -4.72
N PRO A 373 -11.18 23.57 -3.81
CA PRO A 373 -9.86 22.95 -4.01
C PRO A 373 -9.78 22.14 -5.31
N PHE A 374 -10.81 21.35 -5.61
CA PHE A 374 -10.85 20.50 -6.79
C PHE A 374 -11.00 21.28 -8.10
N LEU A 375 -11.80 22.34 -8.13
CA LEU A 375 -11.93 23.22 -9.32
C LEU A 375 -10.59 23.91 -9.64
N ARG A 376 -9.86 24.37 -8.61
CA ARG A 376 -8.50 24.91 -8.81
C ARG A 376 -7.55 23.84 -9.35
N SER A 377 -7.59 22.63 -8.78
CA SER A 377 -6.77 21.52 -9.23
C SER A 377 -7.07 21.15 -10.71
N ILE A 378 -8.34 21.09 -11.11
CA ILE A 378 -8.72 20.90 -12.53
C ILE A 378 -8.07 21.96 -13.41
N GLY A 379 -8.13 23.23 -13.00
CA GLY A 379 -7.49 24.33 -13.74
C GLY A 379 -5.96 24.15 -13.87
N HIS A 380 -5.29 23.62 -12.84
CA HIS A 380 -3.85 23.33 -12.88
C HIS A 380 -3.54 22.13 -13.80
N VAL A 381 -4.32 21.07 -13.71
CA VAL A 381 -4.17 19.86 -14.54
C VAL A 381 -4.32 20.20 -16.02
N LEU A 382 -5.35 20.95 -16.38
CA LEU A 382 -5.61 21.36 -17.77
C LEU A 382 -4.51 22.27 -18.33
N ARG A 383 -3.87 23.09 -17.50
CA ARG A 383 -2.75 23.98 -17.92
C ARG A 383 -1.40 23.26 -17.95
N GLY A 384 -1.34 21.97 -17.65
CA GLY A 384 -0.10 21.19 -17.59
C GLY A 384 0.93 21.71 -16.57
N ARG A 385 0.49 22.44 -15.53
CA ARG A 385 1.38 23.01 -14.50
C ARG A 385 1.60 22.00 -13.38
N PRO A 386 2.82 21.42 -13.24
CA PRO A 386 3.16 20.65 -12.08
C PRO A 386 3.10 21.52 -10.82
N GLY A 387 2.92 20.90 -9.65
CA GLY A 387 2.98 21.59 -8.37
C GLY A 387 4.31 22.31 -8.18
N ARG A 388 4.32 23.38 -7.40
CA ARG A 388 5.57 23.95 -6.89
C ARG A 388 6.23 22.90 -5.99
N ARG A 389 7.54 22.74 -6.13
CA ARG A 389 8.38 21.93 -5.25
C ARG A 389 8.43 22.54 -3.86
#